data_30581c638628cee24114a1214550030e
#
_entry.id   30581c638628cee24114a1214550030e
#
_cell.length_a   1.000
_cell.length_b   1.000
_cell.length_c   1.000
_cell.angle_alpha   90.00
_cell.angle_beta   90.00
_cell.angle_gamma   90.00
#
_symmetry.space_group_name_H-M   'P 1'
#
loop_
_entity.id
_entity.type
_entity.pdbx_description
1 polymer ?
#
loop_
_entity_poly.entity_id
_entity_poly.type
_entity_poly.pdbx_seq_one_letter_code
_entity_poly.pdbx_strand_id
1 'polypeptide(L)'
;TLAYANEHRPWQLYERVFYQLLDRCQQEFPGKKKFRFKNKLFSLDATVIDLCASLFDWAKYRRTKGAVKLHLLLDHDGYLPVFAHITEGKTHEVKVAWTLSFPSGSMVVMDRGFTDYALFWKWTREKVFFVIRQKDNAAFRVIDEKPIPADRNILKDEIIEFEMPSSREKYPGRLRRVTAFDPEKKVSLVFLTNNFSLASTTIAAVYKDRW
;
A
#
# COMPACT_ATOMS: atom_id res chain seq x y z
N THR A 1 -0.91 30.86 24.94
CA THR A 1 -1.42 29.50 25.21
C THR A 1 -1.06 28.55 24.07
N LEU A 2 -1.12 27.23 24.30
CA LEU A 2 -0.86 26.22 23.27
C LEU A 2 -1.85 26.36 22.09
N ALA A 3 -3.11 26.65 22.37
CA ALA A 3 -4.14 26.87 21.35
C ALA A 3 -3.75 28.04 20.43
N TYR A 4 -3.36 29.20 21.02
CA TYR A 4 -2.89 30.34 20.24
C TYR A 4 -1.68 29.97 19.35
N ALA A 5 -0.72 29.23 19.89
CA ALA A 5 0.45 28.81 19.16
C ALA A 5 0.10 27.88 17.96
N ASN A 6 -0.85 26.97 18.16
CA ASN A 6 -1.31 26.07 17.09
C ASN A 6 -2.07 26.81 15.97
N GLU A 7 -2.81 27.85 16.31
CA GLU A 7 -3.54 28.67 15.36
C GLU A 7 -2.63 29.58 14.51
N HIS A 8 -1.54 30.11 15.12
CA HIS A 8 -0.71 31.16 14.51
C HIS A 8 0.63 30.64 13.96
N ARG A 9 1.04 29.43 14.30
CA ARG A 9 2.29 28.85 13.76
C ARG A 9 2.04 28.18 12.41
N PRO A 10 2.92 28.38 11.42
CA PRO A 10 2.81 27.73 10.15
C PRO A 10 2.97 26.21 10.32
N TRP A 11 2.11 25.42 9.66
CA TRP A 11 2.12 23.96 9.74
C TRP A 11 3.47 23.34 9.30
N GLN A 12 4.22 24.03 8.44
CA GLN A 12 5.56 23.62 8.01
C GLN A 12 6.57 23.52 9.16
N LEU A 13 6.34 24.21 10.29
CA LEU A 13 7.16 24.03 11.49
C LEU A 13 6.99 22.63 12.04
N TYR A 14 5.76 22.15 12.14
CA TYR A 14 5.44 20.81 12.65
C TYR A 14 5.94 19.71 11.71
N GLU A 15 5.80 19.93 10.41
CA GLU A 15 6.33 19.01 9.37
C GLU A 15 7.86 18.87 9.50
N ARG A 16 8.58 19.98 9.63
CA ARG A 16 10.05 19.94 9.83
C ARG A 16 10.45 19.20 11.09
N VAL A 17 9.76 19.47 12.21
CA VAL A 17 10.01 18.75 13.48
C VAL A 17 9.75 17.26 13.32
N PHE A 18 8.66 16.88 12.63
CA PHE A 18 8.35 15.48 12.33
C PHE A 18 9.49 14.80 11.57
N TYR A 19 9.95 15.36 10.46
CA TYR A 19 11.02 14.75 9.68
C TYR A 19 12.37 14.74 10.42
N GLN A 20 12.71 15.76 11.22
CA GLN A 20 13.91 15.74 12.06
C GLN A 20 13.87 14.62 13.11
N LEU A 21 12.73 14.43 13.76
CA LEU A 21 12.55 13.34 14.73
C LEU A 21 12.62 11.97 14.03
N LEU A 22 12.01 11.86 12.86
CA LEU A 22 12.04 10.65 12.06
C LEU A 22 13.46 10.25 11.66
N ASP A 23 14.27 11.20 11.16
CA ASP A 23 15.68 10.97 10.83
C ASP A 23 16.47 10.46 12.04
N ARG A 24 16.26 11.06 13.21
CA ARG A 24 16.89 10.61 14.45
C ARG A 24 16.46 9.20 14.84
N CYS A 25 15.16 8.90 14.77
CA CYS A 25 14.66 7.56 15.04
C CYS A 25 15.25 6.51 14.08
N GLN A 26 15.40 6.82 12.79
CA GLN A 26 16.00 5.92 11.81
C GLN A 26 17.49 5.66 12.08
N GLN A 27 18.22 6.67 12.60
CA GLN A 27 19.65 6.53 12.95
C GLN A 27 19.85 5.74 14.26
N GLU A 28 19.04 6.01 15.27
CA GLU A 28 19.18 5.41 16.61
C GLU A 28 18.59 3.99 16.71
N PHE A 29 17.58 3.69 15.89
CA PHE A 29 16.88 2.40 15.92
C PHE A 29 16.90 1.71 14.56
N PRO A 30 18.07 1.14 14.14
CA PRO A 30 18.13 0.32 12.95
C PRO A 30 17.20 -0.89 13.14
N GLY A 31 16.13 -0.94 12.37
CA GLY A 31 15.09 -1.95 12.51
C GLY A 31 15.57 -3.37 12.24
N LYS A 32 14.94 -4.35 12.88
CA LYS A 32 15.15 -5.77 12.58
C LYS A 32 14.21 -6.20 11.47
N LYS A 33 14.76 -6.80 10.40
CA LYS A 33 13.96 -7.38 9.32
C LYS A 33 13.14 -8.58 9.84
N LYS A 34 11.84 -8.52 9.70
CA LYS A 34 10.94 -9.64 10.02
C LYS A 34 11.02 -10.74 8.96
N PHE A 35 11.17 -10.37 7.71
CA PHE A 35 11.22 -11.30 6.58
C PHE A 35 12.65 -11.61 6.16
N ARG A 36 12.92 -12.86 5.75
CA ARG A 36 14.24 -13.31 5.32
C ARG A 36 14.66 -12.88 3.91
N PHE A 37 13.74 -12.32 3.11
CA PHE A 37 14.11 -11.81 1.78
C PHE A 37 14.86 -10.48 1.89
N LYS A 38 15.72 -10.20 0.90
CA LYS A 38 16.61 -9.02 0.89
C LYS A 38 15.92 -7.72 0.47
N ASN A 39 14.74 -7.81 -0.15
CA ASN A 39 14.01 -6.66 -0.64
C ASN A 39 13.63 -5.71 0.49
N LYS A 40 13.69 -4.41 0.25
CA LYS A 40 13.01 -3.44 1.11
C LYS A 40 11.51 -3.63 1.00
N LEU A 41 10.83 -3.63 2.13
CA LEU A 41 9.39 -3.80 2.21
C LEU A 41 8.76 -2.50 2.74
N PHE A 42 7.79 -1.99 1.99
CA PHE A 42 7.02 -0.81 2.36
C PHE A 42 5.54 -1.14 2.44
N SER A 43 4.84 -0.56 3.41
CA SER A 43 3.37 -0.52 3.43
C SER A 43 2.90 0.88 3.10
N LEU A 44 2.05 0.99 2.09
CA LEU A 44 1.37 2.24 1.73
C LEU A 44 -0.08 2.15 2.19
N ASP A 45 -0.48 3.12 3.00
CA ASP A 45 -1.84 3.22 3.54
C ASP A 45 -2.37 4.65 3.53
N ALA A 46 -3.69 4.80 3.64
CA ALA A 46 -4.34 6.10 3.72
C ALA A 46 -5.48 6.05 4.73
N THR A 47 -5.42 6.97 5.69
CA THR A 47 -6.42 7.10 6.74
C THR A 47 -7.21 8.39 6.58
N VAL A 48 -8.53 8.31 6.63
CA VAL A 48 -9.41 9.49 6.64
C VAL A 48 -9.56 9.98 8.07
N ILE A 49 -9.31 11.26 8.27
CA ILE A 49 -9.48 11.95 9.55
C ILE A 49 -10.64 12.91 9.39
N ASP A 50 -11.75 12.65 10.08
CA ASP A 50 -12.93 13.50 10.05
C ASP A 50 -12.63 14.83 10.76
N LEU A 51 -13.04 15.94 10.14
CA LEU A 51 -12.92 17.28 10.65
C LEU A 51 -14.29 17.93 10.80
N CYS A 52 -14.39 18.86 11.75
CA CYS A 52 -15.59 19.67 11.88
C CYS A 52 -15.72 20.62 10.67
N ALA A 53 -16.74 20.42 9.84
CA ALA A 53 -16.93 21.19 8.61
C ALA A 53 -17.15 22.70 8.86
N SER A 54 -17.65 23.10 10.04
CA SER A 54 -17.84 24.50 10.40
C SER A 54 -16.54 25.22 10.78
N LEU A 55 -15.48 24.46 11.15
CA LEU A 55 -14.18 25.00 11.51
C LEU A 55 -13.17 24.91 10.36
N PHE A 56 -13.40 24.01 9.39
CA PHE A 56 -12.48 23.68 8.29
C PHE A 56 -13.24 23.63 6.96
N ASP A 57 -13.69 24.77 6.45
CA ASP A 57 -14.46 24.91 5.22
C ASP A 57 -13.69 24.47 3.96
N TRP A 58 -12.36 24.53 3.99
CA TRP A 58 -11.46 24.08 2.93
C TRP A 58 -11.38 22.54 2.83
N ALA A 59 -11.63 21.81 3.95
CA ALA A 59 -11.50 20.36 4.03
C ALA A 59 -12.79 19.63 3.61
N LYS A 60 -13.45 20.06 2.55
CA LYS A 60 -14.73 19.51 2.08
C LYS A 60 -14.59 18.04 1.68
N TYR A 61 -15.37 17.16 2.34
CA TYR A 61 -15.39 15.73 2.04
C TYR A 61 -16.76 15.26 1.53
N ARG A 62 -17.83 15.65 2.23
CA ARG A 62 -19.24 15.41 1.85
C ARG A 62 -20.05 16.68 2.14
N ARG A 63 -21.33 16.73 1.71
CA ARG A 63 -22.19 17.91 1.91
C ARG A 63 -22.17 18.51 3.32
N THR A 64 -21.99 17.65 4.36
CA THR A 64 -22.09 18.03 5.79
C THR A 64 -20.84 17.66 6.62
N LYS A 65 -19.78 17.11 5.99
CA LYS A 65 -18.58 16.65 6.70
C LYS A 65 -17.31 17.17 6.04
N GLY A 66 -16.39 17.71 6.86
CA GLY A 66 -15.01 17.93 6.50
C GLY A 66 -14.16 16.69 6.79
N ALA A 67 -13.14 16.46 5.98
CA ALA A 67 -12.12 15.45 6.27
C ALA A 67 -10.83 15.75 5.54
N VAL A 68 -9.73 15.34 6.15
CA VAL A 68 -8.43 15.21 5.48
C VAL A 68 -8.08 13.73 5.36
N LYS A 69 -7.20 13.42 4.44
CA LYS A 69 -6.66 12.07 4.27
C LYS A 69 -5.16 12.11 4.51
N LEU A 70 -4.70 11.34 5.48
CA LEU A 70 -3.29 11.12 5.77
C LEU A 70 -2.82 9.90 4.99
N HIS A 71 -1.85 10.09 4.10
CA HIS A 71 -1.16 9.03 3.38
C HIS A 71 0.16 8.76 4.08
N LEU A 72 0.41 7.50 4.43
CA LEU A 72 1.63 7.05 5.09
C LEU A 72 2.32 5.97 4.27
N LEU A 73 3.64 6.07 4.17
CA LEU A 73 4.50 4.99 3.71
C LEU A 73 5.36 4.55 4.89
N LEU A 74 5.22 3.29 5.31
CA LEU A 74 6.00 2.68 6.39
C LEU A 74 7.11 1.82 5.79
N ASP A 75 8.33 1.97 6.28
CA ASP A 75 9.42 1.02 6.05
C ASP A 75 9.35 -0.09 7.10
N HIS A 76 9.27 -1.35 6.68
CA HIS A 76 9.22 -2.49 7.59
C HIS A 76 10.59 -2.80 8.23
N ASP A 77 11.66 -2.15 7.83
CA ASP A 77 12.95 -2.19 8.51
C ASP A 77 12.92 -1.25 9.75
N GLY A 78 12.02 -1.51 10.69
CA GLY A 78 11.83 -0.75 11.94
C GLY A 78 10.42 -0.18 12.11
N TYR A 79 9.54 -0.35 11.15
CA TYR A 79 8.15 0.13 11.16
C TYR A 79 8.04 1.65 11.37
N LEU A 80 9.00 2.38 10.79
CA LEU A 80 8.99 3.84 10.82
C LEU A 80 8.36 4.42 9.55
N PRO A 81 7.58 5.50 9.65
CA PRO A 81 7.12 6.21 8.49
C PRO A 81 8.32 6.82 7.74
N VAL A 82 8.35 6.68 6.43
CA VAL A 82 9.35 7.31 5.55
C VAL A 82 8.75 8.39 4.65
N PHE A 83 7.43 8.48 4.65
CA PHE A 83 6.67 9.50 3.94
C PHE A 83 5.33 9.70 4.64
N ALA A 84 4.94 10.95 4.81
CA ALA A 84 3.62 11.35 5.29
C ALA A 84 3.13 12.53 4.44
N HIS A 85 1.90 12.43 3.93
CA HIS A 85 1.30 13.48 3.12
C HIS A 85 -0.18 13.63 3.44
N ILE A 86 -0.63 14.88 3.62
CA ILE A 86 -2.01 15.19 3.93
C ILE A 86 -2.68 15.78 2.70
N THR A 87 -3.85 15.26 2.35
CA THR A 87 -4.68 15.76 1.25
C THR A 87 -6.11 16.03 1.72
N GLU A 88 -6.91 16.66 0.88
CA GLU A 88 -8.35 16.70 1.09
C GLU A 88 -8.92 15.27 1.14
N GLY A 89 -9.91 15.02 2.00
CA GLY A 89 -10.51 13.69 2.19
C GLY A 89 -11.04 13.03 0.91
N LYS A 90 -11.47 13.81 -0.08
CA LYS A 90 -11.95 13.32 -1.39
C LYS A 90 -10.83 12.90 -2.36
N THR A 91 -9.56 13.23 -2.06
CA THR A 91 -8.43 12.88 -2.93
C THR A 91 -8.28 11.37 -3.03
N HIS A 92 -8.19 10.87 -4.26
CA HIS A 92 -8.02 9.44 -4.50
C HIS A 92 -6.58 9.01 -4.14
N GLU A 93 -6.44 7.92 -3.39
CA GLU A 93 -5.16 7.43 -2.86
C GLU A 93 -4.11 7.17 -3.96
N VAL A 94 -4.58 6.69 -5.10
CA VAL A 94 -3.75 6.43 -6.30
C VAL A 94 -2.98 7.66 -6.75
N LYS A 95 -3.55 8.87 -6.63
CA LYS A 95 -2.85 10.11 -7.04
C LYS A 95 -1.56 10.31 -6.25
N VAL A 96 -1.58 10.01 -4.96
CA VAL A 96 -0.39 10.10 -4.11
C VAL A 96 0.58 8.97 -4.43
N ALA A 97 0.10 7.75 -4.66
CA ALA A 97 0.94 6.62 -5.04
C ALA A 97 1.73 6.88 -6.35
N TRP A 98 1.16 7.62 -7.31
CA TRP A 98 1.85 8.01 -8.54
C TRP A 98 3.06 8.94 -8.32
N THR A 99 3.09 9.71 -7.23
CA THR A 99 4.20 10.61 -6.90
C THR A 99 5.37 9.90 -6.22
N LEU A 100 5.15 8.65 -5.77
CA LEU A 100 6.16 7.89 -5.06
C LEU A 100 7.13 7.19 -6.02
N SER A 101 8.39 7.17 -5.61
CA SER A 101 9.46 6.41 -6.27
C SER A 101 10.11 5.49 -5.26
N PHE A 102 10.45 4.28 -5.69
CA PHE A 102 11.02 3.25 -4.83
C PHE A 102 12.34 2.75 -5.41
N PRO A 103 13.32 2.36 -4.57
CA PRO A 103 14.50 1.67 -5.04
C PRO A 103 14.14 0.39 -5.80
N SER A 104 14.86 0.11 -6.89
CA SER A 104 14.67 -1.14 -7.65
C SER A 104 14.82 -2.35 -6.74
N GLY A 105 13.95 -3.34 -6.90
CA GLY A 105 13.89 -4.51 -6.03
C GLY A 105 13.05 -4.34 -4.77
N SER A 106 12.55 -3.13 -4.46
CA SER A 106 11.61 -2.94 -3.34
C SER A 106 10.29 -3.65 -3.55
N MET A 107 9.58 -3.90 -2.46
CA MET A 107 8.21 -4.41 -2.47
C MET A 107 7.28 -3.45 -1.75
N VAL A 108 6.15 -3.12 -2.36
CA VAL A 108 5.13 -2.24 -1.80
C VAL A 108 3.85 -3.03 -1.55
N VAL A 109 3.37 -3.01 -0.31
CA VAL A 109 2.12 -3.66 0.08
C VAL A 109 1.06 -2.59 0.32
N MET A 110 -0.14 -2.80 -0.23
CA MET A 110 -1.22 -1.82 -0.15
C MET A 110 -2.59 -2.49 -0.23
N ASP A 111 -3.62 -1.74 0.15
CA ASP A 111 -4.97 -2.23 0.05
C ASP A 111 -5.58 -2.05 -1.36
N ARG A 112 -6.80 -2.58 -1.57
CA ARG A 112 -7.50 -2.51 -2.85
C ARG A 112 -7.89 -1.09 -3.29
N GLY A 113 -7.84 -0.10 -2.41
CA GLY A 113 -8.08 1.31 -2.71
C GLY A 113 -7.04 1.88 -3.68
N PHE A 114 -5.82 1.36 -3.62
CA PHE A 114 -4.71 1.76 -4.49
C PHE A 114 -4.69 1.05 -5.86
N THR A 115 -5.74 0.29 -6.22
CA THR A 115 -5.73 -0.45 -7.50
C THR A 115 -5.72 0.49 -8.69
N ASP A 116 -4.56 0.53 -9.37
CA ASP A 116 -4.35 1.19 -10.66
C ASP A 116 -3.36 0.36 -11.48
N TYR A 117 -3.82 -0.22 -12.59
CA TYR A 117 -3.01 -1.14 -13.38
C TYR A 117 -1.88 -0.44 -14.16
N ALA A 118 -2.07 0.83 -14.54
CA ALA A 118 -1.01 1.61 -15.19
C ALA A 118 0.12 1.93 -14.20
N LEU A 119 -0.22 2.27 -12.95
CA LEU A 119 0.76 2.43 -11.87
C LEU A 119 1.53 1.13 -11.62
N PHE A 120 0.84 -0.01 -11.57
CA PHE A 120 1.47 -1.31 -11.37
C PHE A 120 2.40 -1.68 -12.52
N TRP A 121 2.05 -1.30 -13.74
CA TRP A 121 2.92 -1.49 -14.91
C TRP A 121 4.17 -0.59 -14.84
N LYS A 122 4.01 0.67 -14.46
CA LYS A 122 5.14 1.58 -14.18
C LYS A 122 6.11 0.93 -13.18
N TRP A 123 5.62 0.50 -12.02
CA TRP A 123 6.45 -0.14 -11.01
C TRP A 123 7.09 -1.44 -11.48
N THR A 124 6.38 -2.24 -12.25
CA THR A 124 6.94 -3.48 -12.83
C THR A 124 8.14 -3.18 -13.73
N ARG A 125 8.05 -2.14 -14.58
CA ARG A 125 9.17 -1.70 -15.43
C ARG A 125 10.34 -1.14 -14.61
N GLU A 126 10.06 -0.50 -13.50
CA GLU A 126 11.05 0.03 -12.54
C GLU A 126 11.62 -1.08 -11.64
N LYS A 127 11.22 -2.34 -11.85
CA LYS A 127 11.61 -3.51 -11.01
C LYS A 127 11.18 -3.35 -9.56
N VAL A 128 10.08 -2.67 -9.30
CA VAL A 128 9.43 -2.58 -8.00
C VAL A 128 8.33 -3.63 -7.95
N PHE A 129 8.34 -4.44 -6.90
CA PHE A 129 7.30 -5.44 -6.65
C PHE A 129 6.15 -4.84 -5.88
N PHE A 130 4.96 -5.40 -6.05
CA PHE A 130 3.81 -5.02 -5.25
C PHE A 130 3.03 -6.25 -4.78
N VAL A 131 2.31 -6.10 -3.67
CA VAL A 131 1.27 -7.03 -3.21
C VAL A 131 0.04 -6.22 -2.87
N ILE A 132 -1.07 -6.53 -3.51
CA ILE A 132 -2.34 -5.84 -3.32
C ILE A 132 -3.49 -6.84 -3.21
N ARG A 133 -4.50 -6.51 -2.42
CA ARG A 133 -5.75 -7.28 -2.42
C ARG A 133 -6.52 -7.04 -3.72
N GLN A 134 -6.92 -8.11 -4.40
CA GLN A 134 -7.70 -8.04 -5.63
C GLN A 134 -9.07 -7.39 -5.39
N LYS A 135 -9.54 -6.59 -6.35
CA LYS A 135 -10.93 -6.15 -6.43
C LYS A 135 -11.81 -7.24 -7.04
N ASP A 136 -13.03 -7.39 -6.53
CA ASP A 136 -13.92 -8.49 -6.89
C ASP A 136 -14.39 -8.48 -8.36
N ASN A 137 -14.32 -7.33 -9.03
CA ASN A 137 -14.81 -7.09 -10.40
C ASN A 137 -13.73 -7.18 -11.49
N ALA A 138 -12.55 -7.72 -11.20
CA ALA A 138 -11.48 -7.86 -12.19
C ALA A 138 -11.54 -9.21 -12.89
N ALA A 139 -11.67 -9.20 -14.23
CA ALA A 139 -11.68 -10.40 -15.05
C ALA A 139 -10.26 -10.77 -15.48
N PHE A 140 -9.87 -12.02 -15.18
CA PHE A 140 -8.56 -12.58 -15.50
C PHE A 140 -8.70 -13.95 -16.11
N ARG A 141 -7.83 -14.24 -17.07
CA ARG A 141 -7.61 -15.59 -17.60
C ARG A 141 -6.44 -16.24 -16.87
N VAL A 142 -6.65 -17.47 -16.37
CA VAL A 142 -5.57 -18.29 -15.81
C VAL A 142 -4.75 -18.85 -16.95
N ILE A 143 -3.43 -18.67 -16.88
CA ILE A 143 -2.46 -19.13 -17.88
C ILE A 143 -1.74 -20.37 -17.38
N ASP A 144 -1.43 -20.38 -16.07
CA ASP A 144 -0.68 -21.46 -15.44
C ASP A 144 -1.01 -21.54 -13.95
N GLU A 145 -0.81 -22.71 -13.33
CA GLU A 145 -0.99 -22.93 -11.91
C GLU A 145 0.34 -23.37 -11.28
N LYS A 146 0.67 -22.75 -10.15
CA LYS A 146 1.85 -23.09 -9.40
C LYS A 146 1.52 -24.09 -8.29
N PRO A 147 2.46 -24.98 -7.91
CA PRO A 147 2.27 -25.86 -6.77
C PRO A 147 1.98 -25.08 -5.49
N ILE A 148 0.98 -25.51 -4.75
CA ILE A 148 0.65 -24.95 -3.44
C ILE A 148 1.26 -25.79 -2.32
N PRO A 149 1.79 -25.19 -1.25
CA PRO A 149 2.31 -25.93 -0.11
C PRO A 149 1.17 -26.58 0.66
N ALA A 150 1.34 -27.85 1.04
CA ALA A 150 0.39 -28.53 1.91
C ALA A 150 0.26 -27.82 3.27
N ASP A 151 -0.93 -27.83 3.86
CA ASP A 151 -1.25 -27.37 5.22
C ASP A 151 -0.83 -25.92 5.57
N ARG A 152 -0.85 -25.01 4.58
CA ARG A 152 -0.40 -23.61 4.76
C ARG A 152 -1.46 -22.57 4.46
N ASN A 153 -2.73 -22.92 4.46
CA ASN A 153 -3.85 -22.01 4.17
C ASN A 153 -3.75 -21.30 2.79
N ILE A 154 -2.96 -21.83 1.87
CA ILE A 154 -2.95 -21.36 0.48
C ILE A 154 -3.90 -22.24 -0.32
N LEU A 155 -4.89 -21.62 -0.94
CA LEU A 155 -5.92 -22.32 -1.71
C LEU A 155 -5.57 -22.38 -3.18
N LYS A 156 -4.96 -21.30 -3.73
CA LYS A 156 -4.55 -21.21 -5.14
C LYS A 156 -3.30 -20.36 -5.29
N ASP A 157 -2.51 -20.68 -6.29
CA ASP A 157 -1.34 -19.91 -6.73
C ASP A 157 -1.28 -19.97 -8.26
N GLU A 158 -1.70 -18.91 -8.92
CA GLU A 158 -2.01 -18.91 -10.36
C GLU A 158 -1.24 -17.79 -11.07
N ILE A 159 -0.81 -18.05 -12.29
CA ILE A 159 -0.33 -17.03 -13.22
C ILE A 159 -1.49 -16.62 -14.12
N ILE A 160 -1.75 -15.33 -14.19
CA ILE A 160 -2.92 -14.76 -14.83
C ILE A 160 -2.57 -13.64 -15.81
N GLU A 161 -3.46 -13.41 -16.74
CA GLU A 161 -3.47 -12.27 -17.65
C GLU A 161 -4.84 -11.59 -17.61
N PHE A 162 -4.88 -10.29 -17.91
CA PHE A 162 -6.16 -9.61 -18.08
C PHE A 162 -6.93 -10.12 -19.29
N GLU A 163 -8.22 -10.37 -19.13
CA GLU A 163 -9.12 -10.69 -20.26
C GLU A 163 -9.52 -9.44 -21.03
N MET A 164 -9.88 -8.37 -20.30
CA MET A 164 -10.40 -7.15 -20.90
C MET A 164 -9.31 -6.36 -21.61
N PRO A 165 -9.52 -5.95 -22.89
CA PRO A 165 -8.54 -5.19 -23.67
C PRO A 165 -8.08 -3.91 -22.95
N SER A 166 -9.00 -3.15 -22.35
CA SER A 166 -8.70 -1.91 -21.62
C SER A 166 -7.79 -2.10 -20.40
N SER A 167 -7.88 -3.25 -19.72
CA SER A 167 -7.00 -3.59 -18.61
C SER A 167 -5.66 -4.10 -19.10
N ARG A 168 -5.65 -4.87 -20.20
CA ARG A 168 -4.44 -5.37 -20.85
C ARG A 168 -3.59 -4.23 -21.43
N GLU A 169 -4.21 -3.21 -21.98
CA GLU A 169 -3.49 -2.00 -22.42
C GLU A 169 -2.75 -1.30 -21.28
N LYS A 170 -3.36 -1.22 -20.09
CA LYS A 170 -2.76 -0.63 -18.91
C LYS A 170 -1.66 -1.49 -18.28
N TYR A 171 -1.83 -2.81 -18.32
CA TYR A 171 -0.87 -3.78 -17.80
C TYR A 171 -0.76 -4.97 -18.77
N PRO A 172 0.13 -4.91 -19.77
CA PRO A 172 0.27 -5.96 -20.79
C PRO A 172 0.99 -7.23 -20.31
N GLY A 173 1.57 -7.18 -19.11
CA GLY A 173 2.33 -8.30 -18.53
C GLY A 173 1.44 -9.32 -17.80
N ARG A 174 2.08 -10.42 -17.38
CA ARG A 174 1.47 -11.41 -16.51
C ARG A 174 1.49 -10.93 -15.05
N LEU A 175 0.49 -11.37 -14.30
CA LEU A 175 0.41 -11.21 -12.85
C LEU A 175 0.36 -12.59 -12.19
N ARG A 176 0.68 -12.64 -10.93
CA ARG A 176 0.46 -13.79 -10.07
C ARG A 176 -0.69 -13.50 -9.12
N ARG A 177 -1.61 -14.43 -9.01
CA ARG A 177 -2.76 -14.40 -8.13
C ARG A 177 -2.61 -15.47 -7.07
N VAL A 178 -2.53 -15.07 -5.81
CA VAL A 178 -2.44 -15.98 -4.67
C VAL A 178 -3.73 -15.88 -3.87
N THR A 179 -4.41 -17.00 -3.66
CA THR A 179 -5.59 -17.08 -2.79
C THR A 179 -5.20 -17.77 -1.49
N ALA A 180 -5.38 -17.06 -0.38
CA ALA A 180 -5.12 -17.59 0.96
C ALA A 180 -6.37 -17.54 1.83
N PHE A 181 -6.56 -18.55 2.68
CA PHE A 181 -7.62 -18.59 3.68
C PHE A 181 -7.12 -17.99 4.99
N ASP A 182 -7.87 -17.04 5.53
CA ASP A 182 -7.65 -16.49 6.87
C ASP A 182 -8.54 -17.27 7.88
N PRO A 183 -7.98 -18.13 8.71
CA PRO A 183 -8.75 -18.95 9.64
C PRO A 183 -9.34 -18.13 10.79
N GLU A 184 -8.74 -16.99 11.15
CA GLU A 184 -9.24 -16.11 12.23
C GLU A 184 -10.51 -15.38 11.78
N LYS A 185 -10.49 -14.85 10.56
CA LYS A 185 -11.61 -14.10 9.96
C LYS A 185 -12.57 -14.99 9.18
N LYS A 186 -12.22 -16.26 8.95
CA LYS A 186 -12.99 -17.24 8.14
C LYS A 186 -13.30 -16.75 6.74
N VAL A 187 -12.36 -16.05 6.10
CA VAL A 187 -12.52 -15.48 4.76
C VAL A 187 -11.34 -15.86 3.86
N SER A 188 -11.61 -15.98 2.57
CA SER A 188 -10.55 -16.10 1.57
C SER A 188 -10.13 -14.72 1.09
N LEU A 189 -8.83 -14.48 1.07
CA LEU A 189 -8.21 -13.26 0.58
C LEU A 189 -7.48 -13.58 -0.73
N VAL A 190 -7.68 -12.74 -1.73
CA VAL A 190 -7.05 -12.88 -3.04
C VAL A 190 -6.05 -11.73 -3.23
N PHE A 191 -4.80 -12.07 -3.50
CA PHE A 191 -3.72 -11.13 -3.71
C PHE A 191 -3.24 -11.15 -5.14
N LEU A 192 -2.95 -9.96 -5.68
CA LEU A 192 -2.26 -9.77 -6.94
C LEU A 192 -0.83 -9.29 -6.68
N THR A 193 0.12 -9.80 -7.44
CA THR A 193 1.52 -9.40 -7.38
C THR A 193 2.22 -9.61 -8.72
N ASN A 194 3.28 -8.85 -8.97
CA ASN A 194 4.25 -9.09 -10.05
C ASN A 194 5.48 -9.86 -9.57
N ASN A 195 5.47 -10.39 -8.33
CA ASN A 195 6.56 -11.22 -7.82
C ASN A 195 6.27 -12.70 -8.04
N PHE A 196 7.03 -13.33 -8.93
CA PHE A 196 6.88 -14.74 -9.28
C PHE A 196 7.82 -15.67 -8.50
N SER A 197 8.79 -15.12 -7.74
CA SER A 197 9.84 -15.89 -7.08
C SER A 197 9.57 -16.20 -5.62
N LEU A 198 8.90 -15.31 -4.88
CA LEU A 198 8.60 -15.56 -3.46
C LEU A 198 7.58 -16.68 -3.28
N ALA A 199 7.68 -17.39 -2.15
CA ALA A 199 6.66 -18.38 -1.78
C ALA A 199 5.29 -17.71 -1.61
N SER A 200 4.20 -18.43 -1.98
CA SER A 200 2.82 -17.94 -1.82
C SER A 200 2.47 -17.61 -0.36
N THR A 201 3.01 -18.39 0.58
CA THR A 201 2.92 -18.11 2.01
C THR A 201 3.56 -16.79 2.40
N THR A 202 4.69 -16.43 1.78
CA THR A 202 5.35 -15.15 2.02
C THR A 202 4.51 -13.99 1.48
N ILE A 203 3.90 -14.13 0.30
CA ILE A 203 2.99 -13.12 -0.27
C ILE A 203 1.81 -12.86 0.69
N ALA A 204 1.19 -13.91 1.22
CA ALA A 204 0.10 -13.78 2.19
C ALA A 204 0.59 -13.14 3.52
N ALA A 205 1.77 -13.55 4.00
CA ALA A 205 2.35 -13.05 5.25
C ALA A 205 2.70 -11.56 5.19
N VAL A 206 3.31 -11.07 4.10
CA VAL A 206 3.64 -9.63 3.95
C VAL A 206 2.38 -8.78 3.87
N TYR A 207 1.29 -9.29 3.29
CA TYR A 207 0.02 -8.57 3.31
C TYR A 207 -0.59 -8.52 4.72
N LYS A 208 -0.52 -9.61 5.48
CA LYS A 208 -1.00 -9.65 6.88
C LYS A 208 -0.17 -8.72 7.78
N ASP A 209 1.12 -8.56 7.50
CA ASP A 209 2.04 -7.72 8.28
C ASP A 209 1.82 -6.21 8.10
N ARG A 210 0.96 -5.81 7.19
CA ARG A 210 0.58 -4.41 6.99
C ARG A 210 -0.26 -3.83 8.15
N TRP A 211 -0.91 -4.72 8.94
CA TRP A 211 -1.83 -4.36 10.04
C TRP A 211 -1.28 -4.75 11.41
#